data_7ab4b5b62d53e74fc6c90d69dd3f5b28
#
_entry.id   7ab4b5b62d53e74fc6c90d69dd3f5b28
#
_cell.length_a   1.000
_cell.length_b   1.000
_cell.length_c   1.000
_cell.angle_alpha   90.00
_cell.angle_beta   90.00
_cell.angle_gamma   90.00
#
_symmetry.space_group_name_H-M   'P 1'
#
loop_
_entity.id
_entity.type
_entity.pdbx_description
1 polymer ?
#
loop_
_entity_poly.entity_id
_entity_poly.type
_entity_poly.pdbx_seq_one_letter_code
_entity_poly.pdbx_strand_id
1 'polypeptide(L)'
;TNNAYVRGRTTIVSPQVAGYLVEVRVADFQKVEQGQLLARIDATPFREKVQQGAANIAAQKANLANSEQSLRSAQAQLQLQDAAVASAQAGYQKAQADMNRINELVDEGSVSLRERDQALAALRQSQAGVRQAQAQRAIAAENVRSVRVGRGALE
;
A
#
# COMPACT_ATOMS: atom_id res chain seq x y z
N THR A 1 28.69 -68.89 -44.11
CA THR A 1 27.52 -68.17 -43.55
C THR A 1 28.00 -66.90 -42.83
N ASN A 2 27.92 -65.73 -43.52
CA ASN A 2 28.23 -64.43 -42.93
C ASN A 2 27.04 -63.92 -42.14
N ASN A 3 27.09 -63.99 -40.80
CA ASN A 3 26.14 -63.34 -39.93
C ASN A 3 26.56 -61.89 -39.78
N ALA A 4 25.95 -60.98 -40.56
CA ALA A 4 26.09 -59.54 -40.42
C ALA A 4 25.05 -59.00 -39.46
N TYR A 5 25.48 -58.50 -38.30
CA TYR A 5 24.57 -57.83 -37.32
C TYR A 5 24.69 -56.33 -37.50
N VAL A 6 23.54 -55.66 -37.73
CA VAL A 6 23.44 -54.19 -37.70
C VAL A 6 23.17 -53.74 -36.27
N ARG A 7 24.07 -53.00 -35.65
CA ARG A 7 23.85 -52.38 -34.35
C ARG A 7 23.52 -50.89 -34.55
N GLY A 8 22.31 -50.50 -34.14
CA GLY A 8 21.89 -49.10 -34.08
C GLY A 8 21.91 -48.56 -32.65
N ARG A 9 22.20 -47.26 -32.49
CA ARG A 9 21.96 -46.56 -31.21
C ARG A 9 20.53 -46.09 -31.18
N THR A 10 19.80 -46.48 -30.14
CA THR A 10 18.46 -45.99 -29.90
C THR A 10 18.46 -44.89 -28.87
N THR A 11 17.85 -43.75 -29.16
CA THR A 11 17.69 -42.62 -28.25
C THR A 11 16.25 -42.41 -27.95
N ILE A 12 15.85 -42.41 -26.67
CA ILE A 12 14.50 -42.15 -26.23
C ILE A 12 14.36 -40.61 -26.13
N VAL A 13 13.35 -40.07 -26.81
CA VAL A 13 13.00 -38.63 -26.74
C VAL A 13 11.74 -38.52 -25.90
N SER A 14 11.83 -37.84 -24.75
CA SER A 14 10.73 -37.58 -23.84
C SER A 14 10.44 -36.10 -23.75
N PRO A 15 9.16 -35.67 -23.72
CA PRO A 15 8.83 -34.26 -23.48
C PRO A 15 9.16 -33.88 -22.04
N GLN A 16 9.53 -32.60 -21.82
CA GLN A 16 9.79 -32.06 -20.47
C GLN A 16 8.50 -31.78 -19.67
N VAL A 17 7.36 -31.72 -20.35
CA VAL A 17 6.05 -31.46 -19.75
C VAL A 17 5.09 -32.60 -20.07
N ALA A 18 4.30 -33.02 -19.08
CA ALA A 18 3.23 -34.02 -19.27
C ALA A 18 2.00 -33.33 -19.88
N GLY A 19 1.38 -33.98 -20.85
CA GLY A 19 0.18 -33.47 -21.49
C GLY A 19 -0.36 -34.39 -22.55
N TYR A 20 -1.54 -34.10 -23.08
CA TYR A 20 -2.15 -34.87 -24.17
C TYR A 20 -1.50 -34.49 -25.51
N LEU A 21 -1.24 -35.47 -26.35
CA LEU A 21 -0.80 -35.26 -27.73
C LEU A 21 -1.98 -34.85 -28.58
N VAL A 22 -1.88 -33.68 -29.21
CA VAL A 22 -2.88 -33.16 -30.15
C VAL A 22 -2.59 -33.64 -31.56
N GLU A 23 -1.30 -33.80 -31.90
CA GLU A 23 -0.85 -34.08 -33.26
C GLU A 23 0.47 -34.83 -33.20
N VAL A 24 0.58 -35.90 -33.99
CA VAL A 24 1.82 -36.61 -34.26
C VAL A 24 2.09 -36.50 -35.76
N ARG A 25 3.23 -35.92 -36.15
CA ARG A 25 3.59 -35.60 -37.55
C ARG A 25 4.59 -36.54 -38.18
N VAL A 26 4.88 -37.62 -37.50
CA VAL A 26 5.86 -38.59 -37.99
C VAL A 26 5.22 -39.97 -38.04
N ALA A 27 5.61 -40.77 -39.00
CA ALA A 27 5.25 -42.18 -39.17
C ALA A 27 6.42 -43.10 -38.81
N ASP A 28 6.10 -44.35 -38.53
CA ASP A 28 7.15 -45.37 -38.29
C ASP A 28 8.11 -45.44 -39.45
N PHE A 29 9.42 -45.61 -39.15
CA PHE A 29 10.50 -45.68 -40.09
C PHE A 29 10.76 -44.42 -40.94
N GLN A 30 10.12 -43.30 -40.61
CA GLN A 30 10.36 -42.03 -41.30
C GLN A 30 11.71 -41.40 -40.88
N LYS A 31 12.49 -40.94 -41.86
CA LYS A 31 13.68 -40.10 -41.58
C LYS A 31 13.23 -38.77 -41.03
N VAL A 32 13.85 -38.34 -39.92
CA VAL A 32 13.63 -37.05 -39.28
C VAL A 32 14.89 -36.19 -39.26
N GLU A 33 14.73 -34.88 -39.37
CA GLU A 33 15.82 -33.94 -39.37
C GLU A 33 15.89 -33.20 -38.04
N GLN A 34 17.03 -32.61 -37.74
CA GLN A 34 17.21 -31.80 -36.54
C GLN A 34 16.30 -30.57 -36.58
N GLY A 35 15.51 -30.37 -35.55
CA GLY A 35 14.51 -29.26 -35.44
C GLY A 35 13.15 -29.60 -36.05
N GLN A 36 12.96 -30.80 -36.63
CA GLN A 36 11.66 -31.21 -37.15
C GLN A 36 10.67 -31.44 -36.02
N LEU A 37 9.42 -30.94 -36.18
CA LEU A 37 8.32 -31.14 -35.25
C LEU A 37 7.83 -32.59 -35.30
N LEU A 38 8.03 -33.33 -34.24
CA LEU A 38 7.63 -34.75 -34.13
C LEU A 38 6.19 -34.91 -33.62
N ALA A 39 5.89 -34.17 -32.54
CA ALA A 39 4.57 -34.21 -31.91
C ALA A 39 4.25 -32.87 -31.27
N ARG A 40 2.98 -32.58 -31.09
CA ARG A 40 2.46 -31.38 -30.41
C ARG A 40 1.64 -31.77 -29.20
N ILE A 41 2.00 -31.21 -28.06
CA ILE A 41 1.25 -31.35 -26.81
C ILE A 41 0.20 -30.26 -26.74
N ASP A 42 -0.95 -30.53 -26.13
CA ASP A 42 -2.00 -29.56 -25.87
C ASP A 42 -1.47 -28.47 -24.94
N ALA A 43 -1.46 -27.24 -25.46
CA ALA A 43 -1.00 -26.07 -24.72
C ALA A 43 -2.13 -25.37 -23.94
N THR A 44 -3.38 -25.80 -24.10
CA THR A 44 -4.54 -25.14 -23.49
C THR A 44 -4.43 -25.06 -21.96
N PRO A 45 -4.12 -26.15 -21.23
CA PRO A 45 -4.00 -26.07 -19.77
C PRO A 45 -2.88 -25.14 -19.30
N PHE A 46 -1.81 -25.01 -20.08
CA PHE A 46 -0.69 -24.15 -19.75
C PHE A 46 -1.05 -22.67 -20.00
N ARG A 47 -1.78 -22.38 -21.09
CA ARG A 47 -2.28 -21.02 -21.37
C ARG A 47 -3.25 -20.56 -20.28
N GLU A 48 -4.16 -21.42 -19.84
CA GLU A 48 -5.10 -21.13 -18.76
C GLU A 48 -4.36 -20.81 -17.45
N LYS A 49 -3.33 -21.59 -17.09
CA LYS A 49 -2.48 -21.31 -15.92
C LYS A 49 -1.76 -19.97 -16.02
N VAL A 50 -1.23 -19.63 -17.20
CA VAL A 50 -0.59 -18.34 -17.45
C VAL A 50 -1.60 -17.20 -17.32
N GLN A 51 -2.79 -17.36 -17.90
CA GLN A 51 -3.86 -16.37 -17.81
C GLN A 51 -4.34 -16.17 -16.36
N GLN A 52 -4.50 -17.26 -15.62
CA GLN A 52 -4.83 -17.20 -14.19
C GLN A 52 -3.73 -16.50 -13.38
N GLY A 53 -2.46 -16.81 -13.65
CA GLY A 53 -1.33 -16.14 -13.03
C GLY A 53 -1.31 -14.65 -13.34
N ALA A 54 -1.54 -14.27 -14.59
CA ALA A 54 -1.63 -12.86 -15.01
C ALA A 54 -2.80 -12.11 -14.32
N ALA A 55 -3.96 -12.77 -14.19
CA ALA A 55 -5.11 -12.22 -13.48
C ALA A 55 -4.81 -12.00 -11.98
N ASN A 56 -4.13 -12.96 -11.35
CA ASN A 56 -3.72 -12.84 -9.94
C ASN A 56 -2.74 -11.67 -9.74
N ILE A 57 -1.76 -11.52 -10.63
CA ILE A 57 -0.82 -10.39 -10.60
C ILE A 57 -1.56 -9.06 -10.78
N ALA A 58 -2.53 -8.99 -11.70
CA ALA A 58 -3.33 -7.78 -11.91
C ALA A 58 -4.15 -7.43 -10.66
N ALA A 59 -4.75 -8.43 -10.00
CA ALA A 59 -5.47 -8.23 -8.75
C ALA A 59 -4.57 -7.72 -7.62
N GLN A 60 -3.37 -8.28 -7.47
CA GLN A 60 -2.41 -7.82 -6.45
C GLN A 60 -1.92 -6.39 -6.72
N LYS A 61 -1.66 -6.04 -7.99
CA LYS A 61 -1.31 -4.66 -8.37
C LYS A 61 -2.43 -3.67 -8.06
N ALA A 62 -3.69 -4.05 -8.29
CA ALA A 62 -4.84 -3.22 -7.93
C ALA A 62 -4.96 -3.03 -6.42
N ASN A 63 -4.75 -4.09 -5.63
CA ASN A 63 -4.75 -4.01 -4.17
C ASN A 63 -3.63 -3.08 -3.65
N LEU A 64 -2.43 -3.17 -4.22
CA LEU A 64 -1.32 -2.28 -3.88
C LEU A 64 -1.66 -0.81 -4.21
N ALA A 65 -2.21 -0.54 -5.39
CA ALA A 65 -2.63 0.81 -5.78
C ALA A 65 -3.70 1.39 -4.84
N ASN A 66 -4.67 0.57 -4.42
CA ASN A 66 -5.69 0.96 -3.44
C ASN A 66 -5.07 1.28 -2.07
N SER A 67 -4.10 0.47 -1.64
CA SER A 67 -3.36 0.70 -0.39
C SER A 67 -2.55 2.00 -0.44
N GLU A 68 -1.91 2.31 -1.57
CA GLU A 68 -1.23 3.59 -1.77
C GLU A 68 -2.18 4.78 -1.71
N GLN A 69 -3.35 4.67 -2.33
CA GLN A 69 -4.36 5.72 -2.26
C GLN A 69 -4.86 5.93 -0.83
N SER A 70 -5.07 4.84 -0.08
CA SER A 70 -5.46 4.90 1.33
C SER A 70 -4.39 5.59 2.19
N LEU A 71 -3.11 5.30 1.93
CA LEU A 71 -1.99 5.97 2.62
C LEU A 71 -1.95 7.47 2.33
N ARG A 72 -2.12 7.87 1.06
CA ARG A 72 -2.18 9.30 0.68
C ARG A 72 -3.34 10.01 1.36
N SER A 73 -4.51 9.38 1.43
CA SER A 73 -5.68 9.94 2.13
C SER A 73 -5.41 10.11 3.63
N ALA A 74 -4.84 9.10 4.28
CA ALA A 74 -4.49 9.19 5.70
C ALA A 74 -3.43 10.29 5.98
N GLN A 75 -2.45 10.45 5.09
CA GLN A 75 -1.46 11.52 5.19
C GLN A 75 -2.08 12.91 5.02
N ALA A 76 -2.99 13.08 4.07
CA ALA A 76 -3.73 14.34 3.90
C ALA A 76 -4.56 14.69 5.13
N GLN A 77 -5.20 13.69 5.75
CA GLN A 77 -5.93 13.86 7.00
C GLN A 77 -5.00 14.29 8.16
N LEU A 78 -3.80 13.73 8.25
CA LEU A 78 -2.81 14.14 9.24
C LEU A 78 -2.40 15.60 9.04
N GLN A 79 -2.14 16.03 7.79
CA GLN A 79 -1.83 17.43 7.48
C GLN A 79 -2.96 18.39 7.90
N LEU A 80 -4.22 17.98 7.70
CA LEU A 80 -5.37 18.77 8.17
C LEU A 80 -5.32 18.95 9.70
N GLN A 81 -5.00 17.89 10.44
CA GLN A 81 -4.88 17.98 11.89
C GLN A 81 -3.65 18.80 12.34
N ASP A 82 -2.54 18.74 11.59
CA ASP A 82 -1.39 19.62 11.85
C ASP A 82 -1.77 21.10 11.72
N ALA A 83 -2.55 21.46 10.70
CA ALA A 83 -3.08 22.82 10.54
C ALA A 83 -4.05 23.20 11.66
N ALA A 84 -4.88 22.27 12.13
CA ALA A 84 -5.79 22.50 13.26
C ALA A 84 -5.02 22.76 14.56
N VAL A 85 -3.94 22.02 14.83
CA VAL A 85 -3.04 22.28 15.97
C VAL A 85 -2.41 23.67 15.88
N ALA A 86 -1.90 24.04 14.70
CA ALA A 86 -1.31 25.38 14.50
C ALA A 86 -2.33 26.51 14.75
N SER A 87 -3.55 26.34 14.27
CA SER A 87 -4.66 27.29 14.52
C SER A 87 -5.00 27.40 16.01
N ALA A 88 -5.12 26.27 16.70
CA ALA A 88 -5.39 26.25 18.13
C ALA A 88 -4.26 26.89 18.96
N GLN A 89 -3.01 26.67 18.57
CA GLN A 89 -1.84 27.30 19.20
C GLN A 89 -1.84 28.81 19.00
N ALA A 90 -2.15 29.30 17.82
CA ALA A 90 -2.28 30.73 17.55
C ALA A 90 -3.38 31.37 18.41
N GLY A 91 -4.53 30.68 18.57
CA GLY A 91 -5.59 31.09 19.47
C GLY A 91 -5.15 31.15 20.94
N TYR A 92 -4.39 30.16 21.39
CA TYR A 92 -3.83 30.14 22.74
C TYR A 92 -2.83 31.28 22.96
N GLN A 93 -1.92 31.54 22.01
CA GLN A 93 -0.96 32.67 22.10
C GLN A 93 -1.67 34.01 22.19
N LYS A 94 -2.73 34.21 21.40
CA LYS A 94 -3.56 35.41 21.49
C LYS A 94 -4.18 35.55 22.88
N ALA A 95 -4.86 34.49 23.38
CA ALA A 95 -5.49 34.52 24.70
C ALA A 95 -4.46 34.78 25.83
N GLN A 96 -3.25 34.26 25.69
CA GLN A 96 -2.18 34.49 26.64
C GLN A 96 -1.68 35.95 26.62
N ALA A 97 -1.53 36.52 25.42
CA ALA A 97 -1.14 37.96 25.28
C ALA A 97 -2.23 38.88 25.86
N ASP A 98 -3.52 38.56 25.62
CA ASP A 98 -4.65 39.30 26.16
C ASP A 98 -4.67 39.19 27.69
N MET A 99 -4.43 38.01 28.26
CA MET A 99 -4.36 37.80 29.71
C MET A 99 -3.22 38.61 30.35
N ASN A 100 -2.03 38.63 29.74
CA ASN A 100 -0.90 39.41 30.23
C ASN A 100 -1.24 40.89 30.25
N ARG A 101 -1.82 41.42 29.18
CA ARG A 101 -2.25 42.82 29.09
C ARG A 101 -3.30 43.17 30.17
N ILE A 102 -4.29 42.27 30.36
CA ILE A 102 -5.32 42.48 31.38
C ILE A 102 -4.73 42.46 32.79
N ASN A 103 -3.74 41.64 33.08
CA ASN A 103 -3.06 41.64 34.39
C ASN A 103 -2.36 42.98 34.64
N GLU A 104 -1.63 43.49 33.66
CA GLU A 104 -0.97 44.82 33.76
C GLU A 104 -1.99 45.95 34.05
N LEU A 105 -3.13 45.95 33.33
CA LEU A 105 -4.18 46.91 33.50
C LEU A 105 -4.94 46.79 34.85
N VAL A 106 -5.05 45.60 35.40
CA VAL A 106 -5.64 45.36 36.75
C VAL A 106 -4.69 45.92 37.80
N ASP A 107 -3.37 45.74 37.67
CA ASP A 107 -2.37 46.24 38.61
C ASP A 107 -2.35 47.80 38.61
N GLU A 108 -2.66 48.40 37.47
CA GLU A 108 -2.85 49.88 37.34
C GLU A 108 -4.22 50.37 37.80
N GLY A 109 -5.13 49.47 38.17
CA GLY A 109 -6.51 49.80 38.57
C GLY A 109 -7.43 50.25 37.42
N SER A 110 -7.03 50.00 36.17
CA SER A 110 -7.73 50.47 34.96
C SER A 110 -8.81 49.50 34.47
N VAL A 111 -8.85 48.22 34.93
CA VAL A 111 -9.84 47.21 34.56
C VAL A 111 -10.32 46.46 35.79
N SER A 112 -11.52 45.83 35.68
CA SER A 112 -12.14 45.12 36.75
C SER A 112 -11.61 43.67 36.93
N LEU A 113 -11.72 43.14 38.16
CA LEU A 113 -11.41 41.75 38.45
C LEU A 113 -12.25 40.77 37.59
N ARG A 114 -13.49 41.18 37.23
CA ARG A 114 -14.38 40.40 36.38
C ARG A 114 -13.79 40.23 34.96
N GLU A 115 -13.18 41.27 34.40
CA GLU A 115 -12.53 41.20 33.08
C GLU A 115 -11.31 40.30 33.11
N ARG A 116 -10.53 40.33 34.20
CA ARG A 116 -9.43 39.40 34.41
C ARG A 116 -9.92 37.93 34.48
N ASP A 117 -11.00 37.67 35.20
CA ASP A 117 -11.57 36.32 35.31
C ASP A 117 -12.10 35.81 33.96
N GLN A 118 -12.68 36.71 33.15
CA GLN A 118 -13.10 36.37 31.76
C GLN A 118 -11.88 36.04 30.88
N ALA A 119 -10.81 36.80 30.93
CA ALA A 119 -9.58 36.52 30.19
C ALA A 119 -8.92 35.21 30.64
N LEU A 120 -8.93 34.93 31.94
CA LEU A 120 -8.45 33.65 32.47
C LEU A 120 -9.27 32.45 31.99
N ALA A 121 -10.60 32.59 31.93
CA ALA A 121 -11.47 31.56 31.39
C ALA A 121 -11.21 31.32 29.90
N ALA A 122 -11.02 32.39 29.09
CA ALA A 122 -10.67 32.30 27.67
C ALA A 122 -9.30 31.63 27.46
N LEU A 123 -8.31 31.93 28.29
CA LEU A 123 -7.00 31.30 28.26
C LEU A 123 -7.09 29.79 28.56
N ARG A 124 -7.85 29.42 29.59
CA ARG A 124 -8.05 28.00 29.92
C ARG A 124 -8.79 27.24 28.82
N GLN A 125 -9.80 27.87 28.21
CA GLN A 125 -10.53 27.29 27.09
C GLN A 125 -9.64 27.09 25.87
N SER A 126 -8.81 28.08 25.50
CA SER A 126 -7.89 27.96 24.37
C SER A 126 -6.81 26.92 24.63
N GLN A 127 -6.32 26.78 25.85
CA GLN A 127 -5.39 25.71 26.25
C GLN A 127 -6.03 24.32 26.12
N ALA A 128 -7.28 24.18 26.49
CA ALA A 128 -8.02 22.93 26.30
C ALA A 128 -8.21 22.63 24.80
N GLY A 129 -8.47 23.65 23.98
CA GLY A 129 -8.54 23.52 22.51
C GLY A 129 -7.23 23.00 21.89
N VAL A 130 -6.08 23.49 22.35
CA VAL A 130 -4.76 22.95 21.89
C VAL A 130 -4.62 21.49 22.24
N ARG A 131 -4.97 21.09 23.48
CA ARG A 131 -4.89 19.67 23.89
C ARG A 131 -5.83 18.78 23.06
N GLN A 132 -7.03 19.27 22.77
CA GLN A 132 -7.97 18.56 21.90
C GLN A 132 -7.43 18.38 20.49
N ALA A 133 -6.89 19.43 19.87
CA ALA A 133 -6.30 19.37 18.53
C ALA A 133 -5.10 18.42 18.50
N GLN A 134 -4.25 18.44 19.51
CA GLN A 134 -3.12 17.50 19.63
C GLN A 134 -3.57 16.03 19.74
N ALA A 135 -4.63 15.76 20.50
CA ALA A 135 -5.20 14.42 20.59
C ALA A 135 -5.75 13.93 19.24
N GLN A 136 -6.45 14.78 18.51
CA GLN A 136 -6.96 14.45 17.16
C GLN A 136 -5.82 14.20 16.17
N ARG A 137 -4.76 15.00 16.24
CA ARG A 137 -3.53 14.79 15.46
C ARG A 137 -2.88 13.44 15.78
N ALA A 138 -2.81 13.06 17.05
CA ALA A 138 -2.24 11.78 17.47
C ALA A 138 -3.03 10.60 16.91
N ILE A 139 -4.36 10.67 16.90
CA ILE A 139 -5.24 9.66 16.28
C ILE A 139 -4.98 9.57 14.77
N ALA A 140 -4.87 10.71 14.07
CA ALA A 140 -4.57 10.72 12.64
C ALA A 140 -3.18 10.15 12.33
N ALA A 141 -2.17 10.41 13.17
CA ALA A 141 -0.83 9.85 13.02
C ALA A 141 -0.82 8.32 13.20
N GLU A 142 -1.60 7.80 14.14
CA GLU A 142 -1.75 6.37 14.34
C GLU A 142 -2.46 5.69 13.17
N ASN A 143 -3.47 6.36 12.58
CA ASN A 143 -4.11 5.88 11.37
C ASN A 143 -3.12 5.75 10.18
N VAL A 144 -2.24 6.74 9.98
CA VAL A 144 -1.18 6.65 8.97
C VAL A 144 -0.27 5.46 9.23
N ARG A 145 0.09 5.20 10.50
CA ARG A 145 0.92 4.05 10.88
C ARG A 145 0.21 2.72 10.59
N SER A 146 -1.05 2.60 10.95
CA SER A 146 -1.88 1.42 10.71
C SER A 146 -1.99 1.09 9.21
N VAL A 147 -2.30 2.08 8.37
CA VAL A 147 -2.37 1.91 6.91
C VAL A 147 -1.02 1.52 6.32
N ARG A 148 0.07 2.08 6.82
CA ARG A 148 1.44 1.73 6.37
C ARG A 148 1.80 0.30 6.70
N VAL A 149 1.48 -0.19 7.89
CA VAL A 149 1.71 -1.59 8.29
C VAL A 149 0.88 -2.54 7.44
N GLY A 150 -0.40 -2.23 7.19
CA GLY A 150 -1.25 -3.02 6.31
C GLY A 150 -0.71 -3.10 4.87
N ARG A 151 -0.07 -2.04 4.39
CA ARG A 151 0.59 -2.04 3.07
C ARG A 151 1.82 -2.97 3.04
N GLY A 152 2.67 -2.94 4.06
CA GLY A 152 3.87 -3.79 4.12
C GLY A 152 3.58 -5.29 4.16
N ALA A 153 2.34 -5.69 4.45
CA ALA A 153 1.89 -7.08 4.35
C ALA A 153 1.49 -7.50 2.91
N LEU A 154 1.42 -6.55 1.98
CA LEU A 154 1.07 -6.77 0.56
C LEU A 154 2.29 -6.74 -0.37
N GLU A 155 3.44 -6.26 0.10
CA GLU A 155 4.74 -6.27 -0.58
C GLU A 155 5.48 -7.60 -0.33
#